data_71a89f2448dfbb9132b9231862c336cf
#
_entry.id   71a89f2448dfbb9132b9231862c336cf
#
_cell.length_a   1.000
_cell.length_b   1.000
_cell.length_c   1.000
_cell.angle_alpha   90.00
_cell.angle_beta   90.00
_cell.angle_gamma   90.00
#
_symmetry.space_group_name_H-M   'P 1'
#
loop_
_entity.id
_entity.type
_entity.pdbx_description
1 polymer ?
#
loop_
_entity_poly.entity_id
_entity_poly.type
_entity_poly.pdbx_seq_one_letter_code
_entity_poly.pdbx_strand_id
1 'polypeptide(L)'
;MTPSSRRGASPRAVDGRTPTRLVVGISGASGSIYGIRLLEVLRDVPGLETHLIISRAAKRTLVDETEYTVRDIEALATRVHDDRDIGAAPASGSFRTAGMVVAPCSIKTLSALANSYADTLIARAGDVTLKEGRPLVVVVRETPLHVGHLRQMLALAEMGAVVLPPVPALGRRSTLLPMLS
;
A
#
# COMPACT_ATOMS: atom_id res chain seq x y z
N MET A 1 35.48 10.42 22.61
CA MET A 1 34.43 11.30 22.06
C MET A 1 33.57 10.47 21.13
N THR A 2 32.42 10.00 21.61
CA THR A 2 31.45 9.18 20.85
C THR A 2 30.40 10.10 20.23
N PRO A 3 30.02 9.93 18.94
CA PRO A 3 28.96 10.75 18.34
C PRO A 3 27.57 10.26 18.80
N SER A 4 26.83 11.19 19.35
CA SER A 4 25.44 11.09 19.78
C SER A 4 24.53 10.62 18.64
N SER A 5 23.80 9.52 18.89
CA SER A 5 22.72 9.02 18.04
C SER A 5 21.57 10.04 18.02
N ARG A 6 21.34 10.68 16.89
CA ARG A 6 20.12 11.46 16.65
C ARG A 6 18.94 10.48 16.55
N ARG A 7 18.18 10.37 17.62
CA ARG A 7 16.85 9.72 17.59
C ARG A 7 15.93 10.55 16.68
N GLY A 8 15.38 9.90 15.65
CA GLY A 8 14.40 10.51 14.80
C GLY A 8 13.21 11.03 15.61
N ALA A 9 12.89 12.29 15.45
CA ALA A 9 11.76 12.92 16.11
C ALA A 9 10.46 12.27 15.62
N SER A 10 9.69 11.69 16.54
CA SER A 10 8.29 11.32 16.28
C SER A 10 7.50 12.58 15.90
N PRO A 11 6.63 12.53 14.88
CA PRO A 11 5.76 13.66 14.57
C PRO A 11 4.90 13.98 15.80
N ARG A 12 4.95 15.25 16.25
CA ARG A 12 4.15 15.73 17.36
C ARG A 12 2.67 15.64 16.98
N ALA A 13 1.85 15.04 17.86
CA ALA A 13 0.40 15.11 17.77
C ALA A 13 -0.05 16.56 17.65
N VAL A 14 -0.68 16.91 16.56
CA VAL A 14 -1.37 18.18 16.38
C VAL A 14 -2.72 18.00 17.10
N ASP A 15 -3.01 18.82 18.07
CA ASP A 15 -4.27 18.85 18.85
C ASP A 15 -4.63 17.67 19.77
N GLY A 16 -3.66 16.96 20.35
CA GLY A 16 -3.97 15.92 21.34
C GLY A 16 -4.84 14.76 20.84
N ARG A 17 -5.19 14.71 19.54
CA ARG A 17 -5.92 13.61 18.91
C ARG A 17 -4.97 12.51 18.49
N THR A 18 -5.38 11.26 18.71
CA THR A 18 -4.67 10.10 18.17
C THR A 18 -4.62 10.21 16.65
N PRO A 19 -3.43 10.12 16.01
CA PRO A 19 -3.33 10.25 14.57
C PRO A 19 -4.14 9.17 13.85
N THR A 20 -4.75 9.53 12.72
CA THR A 20 -5.39 8.58 11.82
C THR A 20 -4.31 7.75 11.14
N ARG A 21 -4.43 6.42 11.17
CA ARG A 21 -3.45 5.52 10.53
C ARG A 21 -4.01 4.94 9.25
N LEU A 22 -3.19 4.90 8.21
CA LEU A 22 -3.50 4.25 6.94
C LEU A 22 -2.38 3.27 6.59
N VAL A 23 -2.75 2.04 6.25
CA VAL A 23 -1.78 1.06 5.75
C VAL A 23 -1.68 1.20 4.23
N VAL A 24 -0.46 1.29 3.72
CA VAL A 24 -0.16 1.33 2.29
C VAL A 24 0.70 0.13 1.94
N GLY A 25 0.19 -0.76 1.10
CA GLY A 25 0.91 -1.90 0.55
C GLY A 25 1.37 -1.61 -0.87
N ILE A 26 2.63 -1.92 -1.20
CA ILE A 26 3.16 -1.90 -2.57
C ILE A 26 3.57 -3.33 -2.91
N SER A 27 2.85 -3.98 -3.84
CA SER A 27 3.16 -5.34 -4.26
C SER A 27 3.78 -5.40 -5.66
N GLY A 28 4.31 -6.56 -6.05
CA GLY A 28 5.14 -6.71 -7.25
C GLY A 28 4.35 -6.77 -8.54
N ALA A 29 3.62 -5.73 -8.86
CA ALA A 29 3.02 -5.50 -10.16
C ALA A 29 3.61 -4.25 -10.80
N SER A 30 3.59 -4.14 -12.11
CA SER A 30 3.94 -2.91 -12.83
C SER A 30 3.07 -1.74 -12.38
N GLY A 31 3.63 -0.53 -12.42
CA GLY A 31 2.94 0.67 -11.99
C GLY A 31 3.24 1.03 -10.54
N SER A 32 4.46 0.77 -10.07
CA SER A 32 4.98 1.20 -8.78
C SER A 32 4.75 2.69 -8.51
N ILE A 33 4.69 3.49 -9.57
CA ILE A 33 4.43 4.93 -9.52
C ILE A 33 3.10 5.28 -8.83
N TYR A 34 2.06 4.43 -8.91
CA TYR A 34 0.79 4.67 -8.22
C TYR A 34 0.95 4.70 -6.70
N GLY A 35 1.73 3.75 -6.15
CA GLY A 35 2.03 3.71 -4.72
C GLY A 35 2.91 4.88 -4.27
N ILE A 36 3.90 5.27 -5.09
CA ILE A 36 4.78 6.40 -4.82
C ILE A 36 3.97 7.69 -4.75
N ARG A 37 3.16 7.98 -5.80
CA ARG A 37 2.34 9.20 -5.84
C ARG A 37 1.31 9.25 -4.72
N LEU A 38 0.73 8.11 -4.36
CA LEU A 38 -0.15 8.02 -3.20
C LEU A 38 0.59 8.45 -1.92
N LEU A 39 1.78 7.92 -1.66
CA LEU A 39 2.58 8.27 -0.48
C LEU A 39 2.98 9.75 -0.47
N GLU A 40 3.38 10.31 -1.61
CA GLU A 40 3.70 11.75 -1.75
C GLU A 40 2.52 12.63 -1.33
N VAL A 41 1.31 12.32 -1.83
CA VAL A 41 0.10 13.07 -1.47
C VAL A 41 -0.27 12.89 0.01
N LEU A 42 -0.18 11.66 0.52
CA LEU A 42 -0.54 11.36 1.90
C LEU A 42 0.42 11.95 2.93
N ARG A 43 1.69 12.14 2.56
CA ARG A 43 2.71 12.73 3.45
C ARG A 43 2.32 14.14 3.93
N ASP A 44 1.64 14.89 3.08
CA ASP A 44 1.27 16.28 3.35
C ASP A 44 -0.11 16.41 4.04
N VAL A 45 -0.77 15.28 4.37
CA VAL A 45 -2.06 15.28 5.07
C VAL A 45 -1.85 15.39 6.58
N PRO A 46 -2.30 16.51 7.22
CA PRO A 46 -2.11 16.68 8.65
C PRO A 46 -2.82 15.62 9.49
N GLY A 47 -2.13 15.10 10.51
CA GLY A 47 -2.71 14.11 11.43
C GLY A 47 -2.85 12.71 10.85
N LEU A 48 -2.30 12.42 9.67
CA LEU A 48 -2.25 11.11 9.06
C LEU A 48 -0.89 10.44 9.29
N GLU A 49 -0.89 9.21 9.78
CA GLU A 49 0.27 8.32 9.82
C GLU A 49 0.14 7.25 8.74
N THR A 50 1.11 7.16 7.83
CA THR A 50 1.19 6.11 6.83
C THR A 50 2.07 4.96 7.31
N HIS A 51 1.55 3.73 7.22
CA HIS A 51 2.24 2.49 7.56
C HIS A 51 2.51 1.72 6.26
N LEU A 52 3.74 1.81 5.77
CA LEU A 52 4.16 1.27 4.47
C LEU A 52 4.65 -0.17 4.61
N ILE A 53 4.20 -1.02 3.69
CA ILE A 53 4.69 -2.39 3.52
C ILE A 53 5.04 -2.57 2.05
N ILE A 54 6.30 -2.87 1.73
CA ILE A 54 6.76 -3.12 0.35
C ILE A 54 7.14 -4.59 0.22
N SER A 55 6.48 -5.32 -0.68
CA SER A 55 6.81 -6.72 -0.92
C SER A 55 8.21 -6.87 -1.53
N ARG A 56 8.83 -8.05 -1.34
CA ARG A 56 10.14 -8.35 -1.95
C ARG A 56 10.12 -8.20 -3.48
N ALA A 57 9.02 -8.61 -4.13
CA ALA A 57 8.88 -8.46 -5.58
C ALA A 57 8.78 -6.97 -5.97
N ALA A 58 8.02 -6.18 -5.21
CA ALA A 58 7.88 -4.74 -5.45
C ALA A 58 9.22 -3.99 -5.36
N LYS A 59 10.09 -4.37 -4.41
CA LYS A 59 11.43 -3.75 -4.30
C LYS A 59 12.27 -3.90 -5.57
N ARG A 60 12.08 -4.98 -6.34
CA ARG A 60 12.71 -5.16 -7.66
C ARG A 60 12.02 -4.30 -8.72
N THR A 61 10.71 -4.44 -8.85
CA THR A 61 9.92 -3.70 -9.86
C THR A 61 10.11 -2.19 -9.73
N LEU A 62 10.19 -1.66 -8.51
CA LEU A 62 10.46 -0.25 -8.22
C LEU A 62 11.77 0.26 -8.85
N VAL A 63 12.85 -0.49 -8.67
CA VAL A 63 14.17 -0.14 -9.21
C VAL A 63 14.18 -0.24 -10.73
N ASP A 64 13.43 -1.19 -11.30
CA ASP A 64 13.40 -1.42 -12.74
C ASP A 64 12.52 -0.39 -13.48
N GLU A 65 11.49 0.16 -12.82
CA GLU A 65 10.48 1.02 -13.45
C GLU A 65 10.63 2.51 -13.14
N THR A 66 11.41 2.89 -12.11
CA THR A 66 11.46 4.27 -11.62
C THR A 66 12.87 4.70 -11.26
N GLU A 67 13.11 6.01 -11.22
CA GLU A 67 14.35 6.60 -10.72
C GLU A 67 14.45 6.59 -9.17
N TYR A 68 13.41 6.14 -8.47
CA TYR A 68 13.40 6.11 -7.02
C TYR A 68 14.15 4.89 -6.48
N THR A 69 14.94 5.10 -5.45
CA THR A 69 15.44 3.98 -4.64
C THR A 69 14.37 3.52 -3.65
N VAL A 70 14.49 2.29 -3.15
CA VAL A 70 13.59 1.78 -2.09
C VAL A 70 13.63 2.71 -0.87
N ARG A 71 14.80 3.27 -0.53
CA ARG A 71 14.97 4.20 0.60
C ARG A 71 14.22 5.52 0.40
N ASP A 72 14.17 6.03 -0.83
CA ASP A 72 13.43 7.26 -1.14
C ASP A 72 11.95 7.07 -0.86
N ILE A 73 11.41 5.90 -1.24
CA ILE A 73 10.01 5.57 -1.04
C ILE A 73 9.70 5.29 0.45
N GLU A 74 10.59 4.57 1.14
CA GLU A 74 10.47 4.34 2.57
C GLU A 74 10.48 5.67 3.36
N ALA A 75 11.22 6.69 2.88
CA ALA A 75 11.26 8.02 3.48
C ALA A 75 9.97 8.85 3.30
N LEU A 76 9.08 8.48 2.37
CA LEU A 76 7.78 9.11 2.19
C LEU A 76 6.76 8.68 3.26
N ALA A 77 6.99 7.55 3.92
CA ALA A 77 6.06 6.99 4.89
C ALA A 77 6.44 7.37 6.34
N THR A 78 5.43 7.45 7.20
CA THR A 78 5.64 7.69 8.64
C THR A 78 6.30 6.48 9.33
N ARG A 79 5.90 5.26 8.92
CA ARG A 79 6.43 3.99 9.43
C ARG A 79 6.59 2.99 8.30
N VAL A 80 7.63 2.18 8.36
CA VAL A 80 7.89 1.10 7.40
C VAL A 80 7.91 -0.24 8.15
N HIS A 81 7.30 -1.26 7.56
CA HIS A 81 7.26 -2.61 8.08
C HIS A 81 7.85 -3.61 7.08
N ASP A 82 8.56 -4.62 7.56
CA ASP A 82 9.04 -5.73 6.72
C ASP A 82 7.85 -6.64 6.35
N ASP A 83 7.65 -6.90 5.05
CA ASP A 83 6.57 -7.77 4.54
C ASP A 83 6.66 -9.23 5.06
N ARG A 84 7.81 -9.64 5.59
CA ARG A 84 8.01 -10.96 6.21
C ARG A 84 7.60 -11.01 7.67
N ASP A 85 7.47 -9.86 8.33
CA ASP A 85 7.07 -9.77 9.74
C ASP A 85 5.55 -9.79 9.89
N ILE A 86 4.97 -10.99 9.79
CA ILE A 86 3.52 -11.20 9.96
C ILE A 86 3.01 -10.92 11.39
N GLY A 87 3.91 -10.62 12.33
CA GLY A 87 3.59 -10.21 13.69
C GLY A 87 3.62 -8.70 13.90
N ALA A 88 3.99 -7.90 12.87
CA ALA A 88 4.03 -6.45 12.97
C ALA A 88 2.65 -5.83 13.27
N ALA A 89 2.65 -4.59 13.77
CA ALA A 89 1.43 -3.90 14.20
C ALA A 89 0.25 -3.97 13.21
N PRO A 90 0.43 -3.80 11.87
CA PRO A 90 -0.68 -3.90 10.91
C PRO A 90 -1.36 -5.28 10.85
N ALA A 91 -0.70 -6.33 11.35
CA ALA A 91 -1.25 -7.69 11.40
C ALA A 91 -2.24 -7.92 12.54
N SER A 92 -2.42 -6.95 13.43
CA SER A 92 -3.29 -7.06 14.61
C SER A 92 -4.58 -6.27 14.44
N GLY A 93 -5.74 -6.87 14.74
CA GLY A 93 -7.04 -6.20 14.77
C GLY A 93 -7.12 -5.06 15.79
N SER A 94 -6.36 -5.14 16.90
CA SER A 94 -6.27 -4.08 17.92
C SER A 94 -5.51 -2.83 17.43
N PHE A 95 -4.71 -2.96 16.38
CA PHE A 95 -4.06 -1.83 15.72
C PHE A 95 -5.07 -1.10 14.83
N ARG A 96 -5.69 -0.06 15.38
CA ARG A 96 -6.74 0.69 14.68
C ARG A 96 -6.18 1.50 13.53
N THR A 97 -6.75 1.30 12.34
CA THR A 97 -6.45 2.04 11.11
C THR A 97 -7.75 2.54 10.46
N ALA A 98 -7.66 3.58 9.64
CA ALA A 98 -8.77 4.04 8.81
C ALA A 98 -9.05 3.09 7.63
N GLY A 99 -8.09 2.22 7.31
CA GLY A 99 -8.20 1.25 6.24
C GLY A 99 -6.83 0.91 5.65
N MET A 100 -6.85 0.25 4.49
CA MET A 100 -5.65 -0.13 3.75
C MET A 100 -5.82 0.10 2.26
N VAL A 101 -4.75 0.55 1.60
CA VAL A 101 -4.65 0.63 0.14
C VAL A 101 -3.49 -0.23 -0.31
N VAL A 102 -3.69 -1.10 -1.30
CA VAL A 102 -2.63 -1.84 -1.98
C VAL A 102 -2.47 -1.30 -3.39
N ALA A 103 -1.40 -0.54 -3.65
CA ALA A 103 -1.15 0.14 -4.90
C ALA A 103 0.34 0.09 -5.30
N PRO A 104 0.68 -0.63 -6.39
CA PRO A 104 -0.17 -1.52 -7.16
C PRO A 104 -0.43 -2.84 -6.42
N CYS A 105 -1.51 -3.54 -6.81
CA CYS A 105 -1.83 -4.88 -6.33
C CYS A 105 -1.54 -5.91 -7.42
N SER A 106 -0.59 -6.81 -7.20
CA SER A 106 -0.28 -7.92 -8.09
C SER A 106 -1.33 -9.02 -7.97
N ILE A 107 -1.43 -9.86 -9.00
CA ILE A 107 -2.31 -11.04 -8.98
C ILE A 107 -1.98 -12.00 -7.85
N LYS A 108 -0.69 -12.16 -7.50
CA LYS A 108 -0.30 -12.95 -6.31
C LYS A 108 -0.95 -12.39 -5.04
N THR A 109 -0.86 -11.09 -4.83
CA THR A 109 -1.42 -10.42 -3.66
C THR A 109 -2.94 -10.44 -3.68
N LEU A 110 -3.57 -10.17 -4.84
CA LEU A 110 -5.01 -10.31 -5.03
C LEU A 110 -5.49 -11.71 -4.67
N SER A 111 -4.80 -12.75 -5.17
CA SER A 111 -5.12 -14.15 -4.89
C SER A 111 -5.02 -14.47 -3.41
N ALA A 112 -3.97 -14.01 -2.74
CA ALA A 112 -3.78 -14.20 -1.30
C ALA A 112 -4.92 -13.56 -0.49
N LEU A 113 -5.29 -12.31 -0.81
CA LEU A 113 -6.40 -11.60 -0.17
C LEU A 113 -7.76 -12.28 -0.42
N ALA A 114 -8.04 -12.67 -1.67
CA ALA A 114 -9.30 -13.31 -2.05
C ALA A 114 -9.50 -14.71 -1.42
N ASN A 115 -8.40 -15.36 -1.00
CA ASN A 115 -8.44 -16.68 -0.36
C ASN A 115 -8.07 -16.64 1.13
N SER A 116 -7.95 -15.44 1.74
CA SER A 116 -7.51 -15.25 3.15
C SER A 116 -6.20 -15.98 3.46
N TYR A 117 -5.31 -16.08 2.47
CA TYR A 117 -4.00 -16.73 2.60
C TYR A 117 -2.93 -15.72 3.02
N ALA A 118 -2.70 -15.62 4.32
CA ALA A 118 -1.92 -14.54 4.95
C ALA A 118 -0.45 -14.96 5.20
N ASP A 119 0.30 -15.29 4.14
CA ASP A 119 1.72 -15.69 4.18
C ASP A 119 2.70 -14.49 4.21
N THR A 120 2.20 -13.29 3.98
CA THR A 120 2.96 -12.03 4.02
C THR A 120 2.24 -10.99 4.87
N LEU A 121 2.96 -9.94 5.29
CA LEU A 121 2.35 -8.87 6.08
C LEU A 121 1.30 -8.09 5.27
N ILE A 122 1.52 -7.88 3.96
CA ILE A 122 0.52 -7.24 3.09
C ILE A 122 -0.78 -8.05 3.09
N ALA A 123 -0.68 -9.36 2.88
CA ALA A 123 -1.86 -10.23 2.86
C ALA A 123 -2.53 -10.29 4.24
N ARG A 124 -1.74 -10.41 5.32
CA ARG A 124 -2.25 -10.44 6.69
C ARG A 124 -2.95 -9.13 7.09
N ALA A 125 -2.35 -7.97 6.79
CA ALA A 125 -2.92 -6.67 7.09
C ALA A 125 -4.22 -6.42 6.30
N GLY A 126 -4.29 -6.89 5.05
CA GLY A 126 -5.52 -6.82 4.24
C GLY A 126 -6.64 -7.70 4.79
N ASP A 127 -6.32 -8.95 5.17
CA ASP A 127 -7.26 -9.87 5.83
C ASP A 127 -7.79 -9.28 7.15
N VAL A 128 -6.91 -8.73 7.98
CA VAL A 128 -7.29 -8.04 9.22
C VAL A 128 -8.16 -6.81 8.93
N THR A 129 -7.84 -6.04 7.89
CA THR A 129 -8.61 -4.86 7.50
C THR A 129 -10.05 -5.25 7.16
N LEU A 130 -10.23 -6.31 6.36
CA LEU A 130 -11.55 -6.82 5.99
C LEU A 130 -12.32 -7.38 7.19
N LYS A 131 -11.70 -8.25 8.00
CA LYS A 131 -12.39 -8.87 9.15
C LYS A 131 -12.82 -7.85 10.22
N GLU A 132 -12.12 -6.71 10.31
CA GLU A 132 -12.49 -5.62 11.22
C GLU A 132 -13.48 -4.62 10.59
N GLY A 133 -14.00 -4.92 9.38
CA GLY A 133 -14.96 -4.08 8.67
C GLY A 133 -14.39 -2.75 8.21
N ARG A 134 -13.07 -2.66 8.00
CA ARG A 134 -12.41 -1.43 7.56
C ARG A 134 -12.26 -1.41 6.04
N PRO A 135 -12.24 -0.22 5.40
CA PRO A 135 -12.05 -0.11 3.95
C PRO A 135 -10.73 -0.73 3.48
N LEU A 136 -10.80 -1.62 2.49
CA LEU A 136 -9.66 -2.12 1.74
C LEU A 136 -9.82 -1.72 0.28
N VAL A 137 -8.84 -1.02 -0.28
CA VAL A 137 -8.78 -0.67 -1.70
C VAL A 137 -7.61 -1.39 -2.34
N VAL A 138 -7.84 -2.10 -3.45
CA VAL A 138 -6.79 -2.80 -4.20
C VAL A 138 -6.72 -2.26 -5.63
N VAL A 139 -5.59 -1.64 -5.97
CA VAL A 139 -5.29 -1.11 -7.31
C VAL A 139 -4.68 -2.24 -8.13
N VAL A 140 -5.54 -3.12 -8.66
CA VAL A 140 -5.11 -4.32 -9.38
C VAL A 140 -4.51 -3.95 -10.73
N ARG A 141 -3.24 -4.34 -10.96
CA ARG A 141 -2.53 -4.07 -12.21
C ARG A 141 -2.12 -5.38 -12.88
N GLU A 142 -2.89 -5.76 -13.89
CA GLU A 142 -2.67 -6.95 -14.72
C GLU A 142 -3.40 -6.80 -16.07
N THR A 143 -2.77 -7.27 -17.14
CA THR A 143 -3.38 -7.31 -18.47
C THR A 143 -2.62 -8.29 -19.38
N PRO A 144 -3.32 -9.11 -20.22
CA PRO A 144 -4.76 -9.30 -20.27
C PRO A 144 -5.29 -10.09 -19.05
N LEU A 145 -6.57 -9.96 -18.75
CA LEU A 145 -7.22 -10.71 -17.67
C LEU A 145 -7.81 -12.02 -18.18
N HIS A 146 -7.60 -13.11 -17.46
CA HIS A 146 -8.31 -14.38 -17.67
C HIS A 146 -9.36 -14.61 -16.57
N VAL A 147 -10.23 -15.60 -16.76
CA VAL A 147 -11.35 -15.90 -15.86
C VAL A 147 -10.92 -16.09 -14.39
N GLY A 148 -9.75 -16.68 -14.14
CA GLY A 148 -9.22 -16.85 -12.79
C GLY A 148 -8.99 -15.51 -12.09
N HIS A 149 -8.42 -14.52 -12.78
CA HIS A 149 -8.22 -13.16 -12.24
C HIS A 149 -9.57 -12.51 -11.93
N LEU A 150 -10.54 -12.61 -12.84
CA LEU A 150 -11.87 -12.02 -12.66
C LEU A 150 -12.62 -12.65 -11.47
N ARG A 151 -12.52 -13.97 -11.29
CA ARG A 151 -13.09 -14.66 -10.12
C ARG A 151 -12.50 -14.20 -8.80
N GLN A 152 -11.18 -13.97 -8.75
CA GLN A 152 -10.51 -13.46 -7.54
C GLN A 152 -10.89 -12.01 -7.25
N MET A 153 -11.03 -11.17 -8.29
CA MET A 153 -11.53 -9.80 -8.12
C MET A 153 -12.96 -9.80 -7.59
N LEU A 154 -13.84 -10.66 -8.16
CA LEU A 154 -15.21 -10.80 -7.69
C LEU A 154 -15.25 -11.27 -6.23
N ALA A 155 -14.55 -12.34 -5.89
CA ALA A 155 -14.52 -12.87 -4.53
C ALA A 155 -14.06 -11.82 -3.51
N LEU A 156 -13.02 -11.05 -3.85
CA LEU A 156 -12.52 -9.99 -2.97
C LEU A 156 -13.52 -8.82 -2.84
N ALA A 157 -14.22 -8.48 -3.93
CA ALA A 157 -15.27 -7.46 -3.91
C ALA A 157 -16.48 -7.90 -3.07
N GLU A 158 -16.86 -9.18 -3.14
CA GLU A 158 -17.92 -9.77 -2.29
C GLU A 158 -17.57 -9.73 -0.79
N MET A 159 -16.28 -9.79 -0.45
CA MET A 159 -15.80 -9.57 0.93
C MET A 159 -15.84 -8.10 1.38
N GLY A 160 -16.20 -7.16 0.48
CA GLY A 160 -16.33 -5.74 0.78
C GLY A 160 -15.12 -4.88 0.39
N ALA A 161 -14.12 -5.42 -0.31
CA ALA A 161 -13.02 -4.62 -0.82
C ALA A 161 -13.43 -3.83 -2.07
N VAL A 162 -12.81 -2.67 -2.26
CA VAL A 162 -12.90 -1.90 -3.50
C VAL A 162 -11.80 -2.38 -4.45
N VAL A 163 -12.19 -3.00 -5.55
CA VAL A 163 -11.27 -3.39 -6.63
C VAL A 163 -11.22 -2.26 -7.65
N LEU A 164 -10.04 -1.61 -7.76
CA LEU A 164 -9.81 -0.42 -8.56
C LEU A 164 -8.70 -0.67 -9.61
N PRO A 165 -9.01 -1.23 -10.77
CA PRO A 165 -8.03 -1.31 -11.86
C PRO A 165 -7.68 0.11 -12.32
N PRO A 166 -6.39 0.46 -12.46
CA PRO A 166 -6.00 1.78 -12.92
C PRO A 166 -6.27 1.90 -14.41
N VAL A 167 -7.32 2.64 -14.76
CA VAL A 167 -7.66 2.99 -16.16
C VAL A 167 -7.42 4.48 -16.31
N PRO A 168 -6.29 4.91 -16.91
CA PRO A 168 -6.04 6.33 -17.12
C PRO A 168 -7.10 6.93 -18.06
N ALA A 169 -7.71 8.02 -17.62
CA ALA A 169 -8.66 8.75 -18.46
C ALA A 169 -7.88 9.51 -19.54
N LEU A 170 -7.99 9.08 -20.80
CA LEU A 170 -7.33 9.70 -21.95
C LEU A 170 -8.15 10.87 -22.55
N GLY A 171 -9.09 11.43 -21.85
CA GLY A 171 -9.96 12.50 -22.30
C GLY A 171 -9.64 13.85 -21.66
N ARG A 172 -9.23 14.82 -22.48
CA ARG A 172 -8.73 16.18 -22.18
C ARG A 172 -7.29 16.19 -21.63
N ARG A 173 -6.48 17.20 -22.07
CA ARG A 173 -5.09 17.44 -21.66
C ARG A 173 -4.98 17.31 -20.14
N SER A 174 -4.72 16.12 -19.67
CA SER A 174 -4.48 15.88 -18.25
C SER A 174 -3.00 16.13 -17.99
N THR A 175 -2.72 16.77 -16.89
CA THR A 175 -1.36 16.94 -16.34
C THR A 175 -0.70 15.59 -15.98
N LEU A 176 -1.36 14.46 -16.31
CA LEU A 176 -0.85 13.09 -16.12
C LEU A 176 0.06 12.62 -17.28
N LEU A 177 0.08 13.34 -18.43
CA LEU A 177 0.96 12.99 -19.55
C LEU A 177 2.46 12.99 -19.21
N PRO A 178 3.00 13.82 -18.31
CA PRO A 178 4.38 13.72 -17.88
C PRO A 178 4.72 12.48 -17.03
N MET A 179 3.70 11.72 -16.62
CA MET A 179 3.89 10.51 -15.79
C MET A 179 4.06 9.23 -16.61
N LEU A 180 3.92 9.32 -17.95
CA LEU A 180 3.98 8.18 -18.89
C LEU A 180 5.14 8.29 -19.91
N SER A 181 5.97 9.34 -19.81
CA SER A 181 7.18 9.53 -20.65
C SER A 181 8.45 9.23 -19.88
#